data_26ce33a5945c696190ba970e522097fd
#
_entry.id   26ce33a5945c696190ba970e522097fd
#
_cell.length_a   1.000
_cell.length_b   1.000
_cell.length_c   1.000
_cell.angle_alpha   90.00
_cell.angle_beta   90.00
_cell.angle_gamma   90.00
#
_symmetry.space_group_name_H-M   'P 1'
#
loop_
_entity.id
_entity.type
_entity.pdbx_description
1 polymer ?
#
loop_
_entity_poly.entity_id
_entity_poly.type
_entity_poly.pdbx_seq_one_letter_code
_entity_poly.pdbx_strand_id
1 'polypeptide(L)'
;MKKIEKRFPRAGLVAVTVDEGIEGYRDEALEYVEEVTRMLEVPLYKTSFEEAFGKSLSEIVASKQFRSSGLAACSVCGPLRRRAINIAAKRAGATVIATAHTLDDVVQTYFLKTFRGELGTSEIGLRLEGPFIPRVAPFRLTPEREVVFYAYLHNIPFQSQVCPNAATSMRNMIRRFLAEFDERYPGSLFAALRSFEKTTTLGKKMQRVCSYCGEPSSRELCRVCELTQTLIH
;
A
#
# COMPACT_ATOMS: atom_id res chain seq x y z
N MET A 1 1.55 2.33 17.61
CA MET A 1 0.44 1.39 17.90
C MET A 1 0.74 0.53 19.15
N LYS A 2 1.89 -0.11 19.31
CA LYS A 2 2.21 -0.94 20.50
C LYS A 2 2.02 -0.22 21.84
N LYS A 3 2.44 1.05 21.96
CA LYS A 3 2.20 1.85 23.18
C LYS A 3 0.72 2.13 23.43
N ILE A 4 -0.08 2.23 22.34
CA ILE A 4 -1.52 2.53 22.42
C ILE A 4 -2.32 1.26 22.73
N GLU A 5 -1.92 0.11 22.20
CA GLU A 5 -2.55 -1.19 22.42
C GLU A 5 -2.74 -1.50 23.90
N LYS A 6 -1.74 -1.17 24.74
CA LYS A 6 -1.79 -1.38 26.20
C LYS A 6 -3.01 -0.73 26.88
N ARG A 7 -3.61 0.27 26.26
CA ARG A 7 -4.85 0.94 26.75
C ARG A 7 -6.13 0.20 26.37
N PHE A 8 -6.02 -0.83 25.52
CA PHE A 8 -7.16 -1.58 24.98
C PHE A 8 -6.95 -3.09 25.23
N PRO A 9 -7.29 -3.61 26.41
CA PRO A 9 -6.96 -5.00 26.83
C PRO A 9 -7.53 -6.08 25.90
N ARG A 10 -8.53 -5.75 25.09
CA ARG A 10 -9.16 -6.69 24.12
C ARG A 10 -8.59 -6.56 22.71
N ALA A 11 -7.68 -5.63 22.48
CA ALA A 11 -7.04 -5.45 21.18
C ALA A 11 -5.73 -6.24 21.13
N GLY A 12 -5.53 -7.01 20.07
CA GLY A 12 -4.25 -7.64 19.75
C GLY A 12 -3.57 -6.90 18.59
N LEU A 13 -2.25 -6.79 18.64
CA LEU A 13 -1.45 -6.22 17.56
C LEU A 13 -0.57 -7.30 16.93
N VAL A 14 -0.67 -7.45 15.63
CA VAL A 14 0.22 -8.29 14.82
C VAL A 14 0.81 -7.46 13.68
N ALA A 15 2.02 -7.78 13.28
CA ALA A 15 2.66 -7.20 12.10
C ALA A 15 2.53 -8.17 10.91
N VAL A 16 2.35 -7.62 9.72
CA VAL A 16 2.33 -8.36 8.46
C VAL A 16 3.35 -7.75 7.53
N THR A 17 4.23 -8.56 6.96
CA THR A 17 5.13 -8.14 5.88
C THR A 17 4.96 -9.02 4.67
N VAL A 18 5.19 -8.43 3.49
CA VAL A 18 5.14 -9.12 2.20
C VAL A 18 6.50 -9.02 1.55
N ASP A 19 7.03 -10.15 1.15
CA ASP A 19 8.18 -10.21 0.25
C ASP A 19 7.69 -10.26 -1.19
N GLU A 20 8.02 -9.24 -1.95
CA GLU A 20 7.67 -9.17 -3.37
C GLU A 20 8.66 -9.92 -4.24
N GLY A 21 9.78 -10.40 -3.69
CA GLY A 21 10.86 -11.04 -4.43
C GLY A 21 11.53 -10.08 -5.41
N ILE A 22 11.88 -8.87 -4.94
CA ILE A 22 12.70 -7.90 -5.69
C ILE A 22 14.13 -8.10 -5.23
N GLU A 23 14.90 -8.78 -6.04
CA GLU A 23 16.29 -9.16 -5.78
C GLU A 23 17.15 -7.93 -5.45
N GLY A 24 17.98 -8.04 -4.41
CA GLY A 24 18.90 -6.99 -3.95
C GLY A 24 18.22 -5.75 -3.36
N TYR A 25 16.90 -5.78 -3.14
CA TYR A 25 16.16 -4.65 -2.60
C TYR A 25 15.33 -5.02 -1.36
N ARG A 26 14.66 -6.18 -1.38
CA ARG A 26 13.67 -6.47 -0.33
C ARG A 26 14.30 -7.04 0.94
N ASP A 27 15.47 -7.64 0.84
CA ASP A 27 16.15 -8.35 1.93
C ASP A 27 16.41 -7.42 3.14
N GLU A 28 17.02 -6.26 2.90
CA GLU A 28 17.30 -5.25 3.94
C GLU A 28 16.02 -4.81 4.67
N ALA A 29 14.94 -4.56 3.94
CA ALA A 29 13.68 -4.16 4.54
C ALA A 29 13.03 -5.26 5.39
N LEU A 30 13.20 -6.53 5.03
CA LEU A 30 12.74 -7.67 5.81
C LEU A 30 13.52 -7.82 7.10
N GLU A 31 14.85 -7.67 7.07
CA GLU A 31 15.70 -7.67 8.26
C GLU A 31 15.27 -6.59 9.26
N TYR A 32 15.06 -5.35 8.79
CA TYR A 32 14.59 -4.26 9.66
C TYR A 32 13.19 -4.53 10.26
N VAL A 33 12.29 -5.10 9.49
CA VAL A 33 10.95 -5.46 10.01
C VAL A 33 11.07 -6.53 11.10
N GLU A 34 11.93 -7.54 10.92
CA GLU A 34 12.16 -8.59 11.91
C GLU A 34 12.80 -8.03 13.18
N GLU A 35 13.79 -7.18 13.05
CA GLU A 35 14.43 -6.51 14.17
C GLU A 35 13.44 -5.68 14.99
N VAL A 36 12.72 -4.78 14.31
CA VAL A 36 11.76 -3.88 14.98
C VAL A 36 10.60 -4.65 15.62
N THR A 37 10.07 -5.67 14.99
CA THR A 37 8.97 -6.46 15.55
C THR A 37 9.42 -7.27 16.76
N ARG A 38 10.66 -7.77 16.73
CA ARG A 38 11.28 -8.45 17.90
C ARG A 38 11.47 -7.48 19.05
N MET A 39 12.05 -6.30 18.82
CA MET A 39 12.22 -5.26 19.84
C MET A 39 10.90 -4.81 20.48
N LEU A 40 9.83 -4.77 19.69
CA LEU A 40 8.51 -4.37 20.15
C LEU A 40 7.66 -5.52 20.69
N GLU A 41 8.17 -6.75 20.69
CA GLU A 41 7.42 -7.96 21.08
C GLU A 41 6.08 -8.05 20.34
N VAL A 42 6.08 -7.81 19.01
CA VAL A 42 4.91 -7.90 18.14
C VAL A 42 5.05 -9.13 17.26
N PRO A 43 4.08 -10.08 17.29
CA PRO A 43 4.10 -11.22 16.38
C PRO A 43 4.16 -10.77 14.91
N LEU A 44 5.05 -11.39 14.11
CA LEU A 44 5.25 -11.08 12.70
C LEU A 44 4.74 -12.24 11.82
N TYR A 45 3.82 -11.90 10.93
CA TYR A 45 3.36 -12.79 9.85
C TYR A 45 4.02 -12.37 8.54
N LYS A 46 4.77 -13.31 7.96
CA LYS A 46 5.42 -13.11 6.66
C LYS A 46 4.62 -13.84 5.58
N THR A 47 4.60 -13.28 4.38
CA THR A 47 4.13 -13.93 3.15
C THR A 47 4.93 -13.38 1.98
N SER A 48 4.97 -14.11 0.87
CA SER A 48 5.65 -13.67 -0.34
C SER A 48 4.70 -13.66 -1.55
N PHE A 49 5.15 -13.06 -2.64
CA PHE A 49 4.46 -13.16 -3.92
C PHE A 49 4.49 -14.59 -4.46
N GLU A 50 5.58 -15.30 -4.25
CA GLU A 50 5.69 -16.71 -4.62
C GLU A 50 4.65 -17.57 -3.89
N GLU A 51 4.52 -17.39 -2.56
CA GLU A 51 3.52 -18.10 -1.77
C GLU A 51 2.08 -17.75 -2.19
N ALA A 52 1.82 -16.47 -2.47
CA ALA A 52 0.47 -15.99 -2.75
C ALA A 52 0.04 -16.18 -4.21
N PHE A 53 0.98 -16.18 -5.15
CA PHE A 53 0.70 -16.11 -6.60
C PHE A 53 1.54 -17.09 -7.43
N GLY A 54 2.53 -17.78 -6.86
CA GLY A 54 3.37 -18.75 -7.56
C GLY A 54 4.59 -18.16 -8.28
N LYS A 55 4.77 -16.83 -8.29
CA LYS A 55 5.94 -16.15 -8.90
C LYS A 55 6.33 -14.92 -8.11
N SER A 56 7.63 -14.63 -8.04
CA SER A 56 8.15 -13.36 -7.54
C SER A 56 7.85 -12.20 -8.50
N LEU A 57 7.96 -10.95 -8.03
CA LEU A 57 7.83 -9.79 -8.91
C LEU A 57 8.93 -9.76 -9.96
N SER A 58 10.17 -10.14 -9.61
CA SER A 58 11.29 -10.20 -10.52
C SER A 58 11.02 -11.17 -11.67
N GLU A 59 10.48 -12.35 -11.38
CA GLU A 59 10.08 -13.34 -12.41
C GLU A 59 8.95 -12.82 -13.30
N ILE A 60 7.91 -12.18 -12.70
CA ILE A 60 6.79 -11.60 -13.46
C ILE A 60 7.32 -10.54 -14.44
N VAL A 61 8.16 -9.63 -13.98
CA VAL A 61 8.71 -8.54 -14.80
C VAL A 61 9.67 -9.06 -15.88
N ALA A 62 10.38 -10.14 -15.61
CA ALA A 62 11.25 -10.81 -16.59
C ALA A 62 10.46 -11.59 -17.66
N SER A 63 9.18 -11.89 -17.45
CA SER A 63 8.38 -12.71 -18.35
C SER A 63 8.11 -12.03 -19.70
N LYS A 64 7.93 -12.84 -20.75
CA LYS A 64 7.57 -12.37 -22.09
C LYS A 64 6.20 -11.69 -22.08
N GLN A 65 5.25 -12.23 -21.33
CA GLN A 65 3.89 -11.70 -21.18
C GLN A 65 3.92 -10.28 -20.61
N PHE A 66 4.72 -10.05 -19.57
CA PHE A 66 4.84 -8.71 -18.99
C PHE A 66 5.47 -7.73 -19.99
N ARG A 67 6.56 -8.10 -20.67
CA ARG A 67 7.23 -7.22 -21.63
C ARG A 67 6.32 -6.80 -22.79
N SER A 68 5.45 -7.70 -23.25
CA SER A 68 4.49 -7.41 -24.32
C SER A 68 3.26 -6.64 -23.83
N SER A 69 3.00 -6.55 -22.52
CA SER A 69 1.81 -5.91 -21.97
C SER A 69 1.85 -4.38 -21.96
N GLY A 70 3.03 -3.77 -22.08
CA GLY A 70 3.23 -2.32 -21.92
C GLY A 70 2.98 -1.80 -20.49
N LEU A 71 2.80 -2.68 -19.50
CA LEU A 71 2.56 -2.29 -18.12
C LEU A 71 3.86 -1.88 -17.40
N ALA A 72 3.77 -0.91 -16.50
CA ALA A 72 4.85 -0.63 -15.57
C ALA A 72 4.83 -1.63 -14.40
N ALA A 73 6.00 -2.03 -13.88
CA ALA A 73 6.12 -2.97 -12.76
C ALA A 73 5.30 -2.55 -11.53
N CYS A 74 5.28 -1.26 -11.20
CA CYS A 74 4.50 -0.72 -10.08
C CYS A 74 2.97 -0.91 -10.25
N SER A 75 2.46 -0.96 -11.49
CA SER A 75 1.03 -1.19 -11.76
C SER A 75 0.60 -2.65 -11.55
N VAL A 76 1.56 -3.55 -11.51
CA VAL A 76 1.38 -4.97 -11.16
C VAL A 76 1.66 -5.19 -9.67
N CYS A 77 2.79 -4.72 -9.17
CA CYS A 77 3.22 -4.88 -7.79
C CYS A 77 2.19 -4.33 -6.78
N GLY A 78 1.66 -3.14 -7.00
CA GLY A 78 0.73 -2.49 -6.05
C GLY A 78 -0.55 -3.30 -5.77
N PRO A 79 -1.31 -3.75 -6.77
CA PRO A 79 -2.46 -4.63 -6.60
C PRO A 79 -2.12 -5.96 -5.94
N LEU A 80 -1.04 -6.65 -6.38
CA LEU A 80 -0.61 -7.92 -5.81
C LEU A 80 -0.20 -7.78 -4.34
N ARG A 81 0.59 -6.76 -3.98
CA ARG A 81 0.98 -6.47 -2.59
C ARG A 81 -0.25 -6.27 -1.69
N ARG A 82 -1.24 -5.49 -2.14
CA ARG A 82 -2.48 -5.30 -1.37
C ARG A 82 -3.23 -6.60 -1.15
N ARG A 83 -3.27 -7.48 -2.15
CA ARG A 83 -3.89 -8.80 -2.04
C ARG A 83 -3.11 -9.69 -1.07
N ALA A 84 -1.78 -9.77 -1.16
CA ALA A 84 -0.93 -10.54 -0.26
C ALA A 84 -1.12 -10.10 1.20
N ILE A 85 -1.16 -8.77 1.46
CA ILE A 85 -1.47 -8.23 2.79
C ILE A 85 -2.86 -8.70 3.26
N ASN A 86 -3.89 -8.69 2.41
CA ASN A 86 -5.23 -9.15 2.79
C ASN A 86 -5.23 -10.65 3.13
N ILE A 87 -4.54 -11.47 2.34
CA ILE A 87 -4.41 -12.91 2.60
C ILE A 87 -3.76 -13.15 3.96
N ALA A 88 -2.60 -12.51 4.21
CA ALA A 88 -1.89 -12.64 5.47
C ALA A 88 -2.69 -12.10 6.67
N ALA A 89 -3.38 -10.97 6.52
CA ALA A 89 -4.23 -10.41 7.56
C ALA A 89 -5.42 -11.32 7.91
N LYS A 90 -6.05 -11.96 6.91
CA LYS A 90 -7.10 -12.95 7.12
C LYS A 90 -6.56 -14.17 7.89
N ARG A 91 -5.38 -14.70 7.51
CA ARG A 91 -4.73 -15.81 8.21
C ARG A 91 -4.39 -15.46 9.66
N ALA A 92 -4.01 -14.21 9.92
CA ALA A 92 -3.73 -13.69 11.26
C ALA A 92 -4.99 -13.36 12.08
N GLY A 93 -6.20 -13.55 11.55
CA GLY A 93 -7.46 -13.20 12.22
C GLY A 93 -7.66 -11.70 12.43
N ALA A 94 -7.02 -10.86 11.63
CA ALA A 94 -7.09 -9.40 11.79
C ALA A 94 -8.48 -8.86 11.45
N THR A 95 -8.99 -7.98 12.30
CA THR A 95 -10.27 -7.28 12.11
C THR A 95 -10.10 -5.89 11.47
N VAL A 96 -8.89 -5.35 11.50
CA VAL A 96 -8.52 -4.06 10.89
C VAL A 96 -7.08 -4.13 10.38
N ILE A 97 -6.82 -3.61 9.20
CA ILE A 97 -5.47 -3.44 8.66
C ILE A 97 -5.05 -1.98 8.81
N ALA A 98 -3.99 -1.73 9.57
CA ALA A 98 -3.36 -0.42 9.64
C ALA A 98 -2.18 -0.35 8.66
N THR A 99 -2.17 0.65 7.80
CA THR A 99 -1.08 0.89 6.84
C THR A 99 -0.38 2.21 7.15
N ALA A 100 0.93 2.27 6.91
CA ALA A 100 1.74 3.45 7.19
C ALA A 100 1.67 4.51 6.06
N HIS A 101 0.55 4.63 5.35
CA HIS A 101 0.39 5.66 4.34
C HIS A 101 0.41 7.05 5.00
N THR A 102 1.28 7.91 4.49
CA THR A 102 1.49 9.28 4.94
C THR A 102 0.55 10.27 4.22
N LEU A 103 0.58 11.54 4.62
CA LEU A 103 -0.09 12.63 3.90
C LEU A 103 0.33 12.67 2.42
N ASP A 104 1.62 12.51 2.17
CA ASP A 104 2.21 12.48 0.83
C ASP A 104 1.62 11.36 -0.03
N ASP A 105 1.50 10.16 0.51
CA ASP A 105 0.92 9.00 -0.19
C ASP A 105 -0.54 9.21 -0.59
N VAL A 106 -1.31 9.82 0.32
CA VAL A 106 -2.73 10.10 0.08
C VAL A 106 -2.87 11.15 -1.03
N VAL A 107 -2.11 12.24 -0.95
CA VAL A 107 -2.15 13.32 -1.95
C VAL A 107 -1.62 12.84 -3.30
N GLN A 108 -0.52 12.08 -3.34
CA GLN A 108 -0.05 11.43 -4.58
C GLN A 108 -1.12 10.54 -5.22
N THR A 109 -1.86 9.79 -4.40
CA THR A 109 -2.93 8.93 -4.88
C THR A 109 -4.10 9.76 -5.46
N TYR A 110 -4.40 10.91 -4.85
CA TYR A 110 -5.38 11.85 -5.36
C TYR A 110 -5.00 12.36 -6.76
N PHE A 111 -3.77 12.87 -6.91
CA PHE A 111 -3.30 13.35 -8.22
C PHE A 111 -3.22 12.24 -9.27
N LEU A 112 -2.77 11.04 -8.90
CA LEU A 112 -2.80 9.88 -9.80
C LEU A 112 -4.21 9.59 -10.33
N LYS A 113 -5.21 9.65 -9.48
CA LYS A 113 -6.62 9.42 -9.85
C LYS A 113 -7.17 10.57 -10.69
N THR A 114 -6.82 11.81 -10.34
CA THR A 114 -7.20 12.99 -11.12
C THR A 114 -6.71 12.88 -12.56
N PHE A 115 -5.42 12.57 -12.75
CA PHE A 115 -4.82 12.43 -14.09
C PHE A 115 -5.32 11.21 -14.88
N ARG A 116 -5.93 10.24 -14.21
CA ARG A 116 -6.57 9.08 -14.86
C ARG A 116 -8.07 9.23 -15.05
N GLY A 117 -8.68 10.33 -14.61
CA GLY A 117 -10.13 10.50 -14.62
C GLY A 117 -10.88 9.58 -13.63
N GLU A 118 -10.21 9.09 -12.59
CA GLU A 118 -10.74 8.10 -11.64
C GLU A 118 -11.18 8.74 -10.30
N LEU A 119 -11.56 10.01 -10.28
CA LEU A 119 -12.01 10.69 -9.08
C LEU A 119 -13.28 10.04 -8.50
N GLY A 120 -13.37 10.01 -7.17
CA GLY A 120 -14.49 9.38 -6.46
C GLY A 120 -14.33 7.88 -6.15
N THR A 121 -13.20 7.25 -6.49
CA THR A 121 -12.95 5.81 -6.27
C THR A 121 -11.96 5.53 -5.11
N SER A 122 -11.86 6.39 -4.09
CA SER A 122 -10.90 6.19 -3.00
C SER A 122 -11.33 5.11 -2.02
N GLU A 123 -10.44 4.17 -1.76
CA GLU A 123 -10.59 3.11 -0.75
C GLU A 123 -10.00 3.49 0.62
N ILE A 124 -9.28 4.62 0.70
CA ILE A 124 -8.59 5.05 1.93
C ILE A 124 -9.60 5.74 2.85
N GLY A 125 -9.86 5.14 4.00
CA GLY A 125 -10.75 5.68 5.03
C GLY A 125 -12.23 5.34 4.88
N LEU A 126 -12.61 4.55 3.87
CA LEU A 126 -13.97 4.02 3.76
C LEU A 126 -14.15 2.79 4.66
N ARG A 127 -15.17 2.80 5.52
CA ARG A 127 -15.69 1.58 6.10
C ARG A 127 -16.35 0.80 4.98
N LEU A 128 -15.70 -0.28 4.58
CA LEU A 128 -16.29 -1.23 3.63
C LEU A 128 -17.34 -2.04 4.37
N GLU A 129 -18.60 -2.01 3.93
CA GLU A 129 -19.62 -2.93 4.40
C GLU A 129 -19.40 -4.27 3.68
N GLY A 130 -19.38 -5.39 4.43
CA GLY A 130 -19.18 -6.72 3.88
C GLY A 130 -18.03 -7.51 4.50
N PRO A 131 -17.63 -8.64 3.91
CA PRO A 131 -16.61 -9.55 4.46
C PRO A 131 -15.17 -9.03 4.34
N PHE A 132 -14.99 -7.74 4.21
CA PHE A 132 -13.70 -7.10 3.97
C PHE A 132 -13.10 -6.55 5.24
N ILE A 133 -11.77 -6.75 5.39
CA ILE A 133 -11.05 -6.18 6.51
C ILE A 133 -10.87 -4.67 6.25
N PRO A 134 -11.46 -3.79 7.08
CA PRO A 134 -11.33 -2.34 6.91
C PRO A 134 -9.87 -1.90 7.06
N ARG A 135 -9.52 -0.82 6.35
CA ARG A 135 -8.18 -0.25 6.38
C ARG A 135 -8.18 1.12 7.03
N VAL A 136 -7.18 1.36 7.85
CA VAL A 136 -6.89 2.67 8.45
C VAL A 136 -5.48 3.11 8.11
N ALA A 137 -5.26 4.40 8.02
CA ALA A 137 -3.96 5.01 7.78
C ALA A 137 -3.65 6.02 8.90
N PRO A 138 -3.01 5.58 9.99
CA PRO A 138 -2.73 6.44 11.15
C PRO A 138 -1.89 7.68 10.81
N PHE A 139 -1.02 7.59 9.79
CA PHE A 139 -0.13 8.69 9.36
C PHE A 139 -0.72 9.56 8.23
N ARG A 140 -2.00 9.41 7.89
CA ARG A 140 -2.61 10.15 6.77
C ARG A 140 -2.55 11.68 6.90
N LEU A 141 -2.33 12.20 8.09
CA LEU A 141 -2.18 13.63 8.38
C LEU A 141 -0.74 14.00 8.71
N THR A 142 0.20 13.07 8.60
CA THR A 142 1.61 13.28 8.92
C THR A 142 2.42 13.30 7.63
N PRO A 143 3.15 14.37 7.32
CA PRO A 143 4.07 14.42 6.17
C PRO A 143 5.13 13.33 6.26
N GLU A 144 5.51 12.75 5.12
CA GLU A 144 6.54 11.69 5.05
C GLU A 144 7.85 12.14 5.71
N ARG A 145 8.27 13.37 5.48
CA ARG A 145 9.49 13.95 6.07
C ARG A 145 9.50 13.92 7.60
N GLU A 146 8.34 14.11 8.24
CA GLU A 146 8.22 14.06 9.71
C GLU A 146 8.37 12.63 10.23
N VAL A 147 7.81 11.65 9.50
CA VAL A 147 7.96 10.23 9.84
C VAL A 147 9.42 9.79 9.74
N VAL A 148 10.10 10.18 8.66
CA VAL A 148 11.53 9.89 8.45
C VAL A 148 12.38 10.57 9.53
N PHE A 149 12.12 11.84 9.82
CA PHE A 149 12.84 12.57 10.85
C PHE A 149 12.65 11.96 12.25
N TYR A 150 11.43 11.55 12.57
CA TYR A 150 11.14 10.83 13.81
C TYR A 150 11.92 9.52 13.88
N ALA A 151 11.93 8.72 12.83
CA ALA A 151 12.66 7.46 12.78
C ALA A 151 14.16 7.68 12.98
N TYR A 152 14.73 8.70 12.32
CA TYR A 152 16.14 9.08 12.48
C TYR A 152 16.48 9.47 13.92
N LEU A 153 15.70 10.35 14.55
CA LEU A 153 15.95 10.80 15.93
C LEU A 153 15.84 9.68 16.97
N HIS A 154 15.03 8.66 16.67
CA HIS A 154 14.81 7.52 17.57
C HIS A 154 15.62 6.27 17.19
N ASN A 155 16.58 6.39 16.28
CA ASN A 155 17.41 5.28 15.79
C ASN A 155 16.57 4.06 15.36
N ILE A 156 15.40 4.31 14.74
CA ILE A 156 14.58 3.25 14.18
C ILE A 156 15.14 2.92 12.80
N PRO A 157 15.58 1.69 12.53
CA PRO A 157 16.12 1.33 11.22
C PRO A 157 15.03 1.43 10.13
N PHE A 158 15.39 1.95 8.97
CA PHE A 158 14.53 2.03 7.80
C PHE A 158 15.35 1.95 6.51
N GLN A 159 14.75 1.38 5.50
CA GLN A 159 15.38 1.28 4.19
C GLN A 159 15.35 2.64 3.49
N SER A 160 16.53 3.15 3.11
CA SER A 160 16.69 4.39 2.34
C SER A 160 16.79 4.16 0.83
N GLN A 161 17.10 2.93 0.42
CA GLN A 161 17.24 2.56 -0.97
C GLN A 161 15.91 2.65 -1.73
N VAL A 162 15.94 3.23 -2.92
CA VAL A 162 14.75 3.33 -3.79
C VAL A 162 14.59 2.04 -4.58
N CYS A 163 13.36 1.55 -4.66
CA CYS A 163 13.04 0.37 -5.46
C CYS A 163 13.51 0.54 -6.92
N PRO A 164 14.25 -0.41 -7.51
CA PRO A 164 14.77 -0.30 -8.87
C PRO A 164 13.66 -0.14 -9.91
N ASN A 165 12.46 -0.64 -9.64
CA ASN A 165 11.30 -0.53 -10.53
C ASN A 165 10.54 0.81 -10.40
N ALA A 166 10.93 1.71 -9.48
CA ALA A 166 10.20 2.96 -9.23
C ALA A 166 10.55 4.09 -10.22
N ALA A 167 11.70 4.05 -10.87
CA ALA A 167 12.26 5.16 -11.65
C ALA A 167 11.30 5.69 -12.73
N THR A 168 10.57 4.82 -13.41
CA THR A 168 9.65 5.15 -14.52
C THR A 168 8.19 5.32 -14.08
N SER A 169 7.90 5.30 -12.79
CA SER A 169 6.52 5.37 -12.32
C SER A 169 5.96 6.79 -12.35
N MET A 170 4.72 6.94 -12.84
CA MET A 170 3.98 8.23 -12.75
C MET A 170 3.90 8.74 -11.30
N ARG A 171 3.82 7.83 -10.31
CA ARG A 171 3.81 8.18 -8.89
C ARG A 171 5.11 8.91 -8.49
N ASN A 172 6.26 8.47 -8.99
CA ASN A 172 7.53 9.11 -8.66
C ASN A 172 7.62 10.53 -9.21
N MET A 173 7.09 10.77 -10.41
CA MET A 173 6.99 12.11 -10.99
C MET A 173 6.10 13.03 -10.14
N ILE A 174 4.92 12.54 -9.75
CA ILE A 174 3.99 13.28 -8.88
C ILE A 174 4.63 13.56 -7.51
N ARG A 175 5.33 12.58 -6.93
CA ARG A 175 6.03 12.72 -5.65
C ARG A 175 7.03 13.88 -5.68
N ARG A 176 7.87 13.93 -6.71
CA ARG A 176 8.86 15.01 -6.87
C ARG A 176 8.18 16.36 -7.04
N PHE A 177 7.19 16.45 -7.92
CA PHE A 177 6.41 17.67 -8.11
C PHE A 177 5.78 18.17 -6.81
N LEU A 178 5.14 17.29 -6.04
CA LEU A 178 4.46 17.65 -4.79
C LEU A 178 5.47 18.08 -3.70
N ALA A 179 6.64 17.45 -3.64
CA ALA A 179 7.69 17.83 -2.70
C ALA A 179 8.20 19.24 -2.99
N GLU A 180 8.54 19.54 -4.24
CA GLU A 180 8.97 20.88 -4.67
C GLU A 180 7.86 21.94 -4.47
N PHE A 181 6.61 21.55 -4.72
CA PHE A 181 5.47 22.44 -4.58
C PHE A 181 5.20 22.79 -3.11
N ASP A 182 5.21 21.80 -2.19
CA ASP A 182 4.96 22.02 -0.76
C ASP A 182 6.13 22.78 -0.09
N GLU A 183 7.37 22.60 -0.57
CA GLU A 183 8.50 23.39 -0.12
C GLU A 183 8.31 24.87 -0.45
N ARG A 184 7.85 25.18 -1.66
CA ARG A 184 7.61 26.55 -2.11
C ARG A 184 6.33 27.16 -1.54
N TYR A 185 5.32 26.34 -1.32
CA TYR A 185 4.01 26.73 -0.81
C TYR A 185 3.60 25.83 0.38
N PRO A 186 4.16 26.08 1.57
CA PRO A 186 3.93 25.24 2.74
C PRO A 186 2.45 25.09 3.09
N GLY A 187 2.04 23.83 3.35
CA GLY A 187 0.65 23.47 3.67
C GLY A 187 -0.22 23.13 2.47
N SER A 188 0.34 23.15 1.25
CA SER A 188 -0.37 22.77 0.02
C SER A 188 -0.84 21.33 0.02
N LEU A 189 -0.09 20.40 0.63
CA LEU A 189 -0.49 19.01 0.77
C LEU A 189 -1.75 18.86 1.62
N PHE A 190 -1.87 19.62 2.71
CA PHE A 190 -3.08 19.63 3.54
C PHE A 190 -4.29 20.22 2.80
N ALA A 191 -4.07 21.26 1.99
CA ALA A 191 -5.11 21.84 1.15
C ALA A 191 -5.61 20.84 0.11
N ALA A 192 -4.69 20.12 -0.54
CA ALA A 192 -5.00 19.06 -1.49
C ALA A 192 -5.77 17.90 -0.84
N LEU A 193 -5.36 17.48 0.37
CA LEU A 193 -6.08 16.44 1.12
C LEU A 193 -7.53 16.85 1.41
N ARG A 194 -7.75 18.08 1.90
CA ARG A 194 -9.11 18.60 2.15
C ARG A 194 -9.98 18.63 0.90
N SER A 195 -9.39 19.00 -0.25
CA SER A 195 -10.10 18.97 -1.54
C SER A 195 -10.47 17.56 -1.93
N PHE A 196 -9.55 16.60 -1.73
CA PHE A 196 -9.78 15.19 -2.02
C PHE A 196 -10.91 14.61 -1.15
N GLU A 197 -10.93 14.89 0.13
CA GLU A 197 -11.98 14.44 1.05
C GLU A 197 -13.37 14.95 0.64
N LYS A 198 -13.47 16.21 0.22
CA LYS A 198 -14.72 16.79 -0.28
C LYS A 198 -15.22 16.10 -1.56
N THR A 199 -14.31 15.77 -2.48
CA THR A 199 -14.68 15.13 -3.75
C THR A 199 -15.04 13.64 -3.59
N THR A 200 -14.45 12.94 -2.63
CA THR A 200 -14.73 11.51 -2.39
C THR A 200 -16.04 11.25 -1.66
N THR A 201 -16.52 12.19 -0.84
CA THR A 201 -17.84 12.09 -0.19
C THR A 201 -19.01 12.16 -1.16
N LEU A 202 -18.81 12.67 -2.37
CA LEU A 202 -19.85 12.79 -3.40
C LEU A 202 -20.10 11.50 -4.21
N GLY A 203 -19.23 10.49 -4.09
CA GLY A 203 -19.29 9.27 -4.90
C GLY A 203 -19.42 7.98 -4.09
N LYS A 204 -20.60 7.70 -3.48
CA LYS A 204 -20.89 6.34 -2.98
C LYS A 204 -21.07 5.40 -4.16
N LYS A 205 -20.01 4.69 -4.59
CA LYS A 205 -20.16 3.57 -5.51
C LYS A 205 -20.51 2.31 -4.73
N MET A 206 -21.57 1.62 -5.14
CA MET A 206 -21.86 0.26 -4.69
C MET A 206 -20.62 -0.60 -4.97
N GLN A 207 -20.09 -1.22 -3.92
CA GLN A 207 -19.02 -2.21 -4.08
C GLN A 207 -19.61 -3.50 -4.60
N ARG A 208 -19.08 -3.94 -5.74
CA ARG A 208 -19.31 -5.28 -6.28
C ARG A 208 -18.24 -6.21 -5.74
N VAL A 209 -18.48 -7.49 -5.81
CA VAL A 209 -17.49 -8.52 -5.56
C VAL A 209 -16.97 -9.08 -6.88
N CYS A 210 -15.71 -9.43 -6.93
CA CYS A 210 -15.11 -10.10 -8.06
C CYS A 210 -15.79 -11.46 -8.27
N SER A 211 -16.24 -11.74 -9.49
CA SER A 211 -16.89 -13.02 -9.84
C SER A 211 -15.98 -14.24 -9.66
N TYR A 212 -14.66 -14.05 -9.73
CA TYR A 212 -13.69 -15.15 -9.61
C TYR A 212 -13.21 -15.39 -8.16
N CYS A 213 -12.87 -14.35 -7.39
CA CYS A 213 -12.23 -14.50 -6.07
C CYS A 213 -13.06 -13.96 -4.89
N GLY A 214 -14.23 -13.37 -5.14
CA GLY A 214 -15.11 -12.82 -4.10
C GLY A 214 -14.61 -11.55 -3.39
N GLU A 215 -13.45 -11.02 -3.76
CA GLU A 215 -12.92 -9.79 -3.16
C GLU A 215 -13.55 -8.53 -3.75
N PRO A 216 -13.48 -7.38 -3.04
CA PRO A 216 -14.06 -6.14 -3.52
C PRO A 216 -13.52 -5.75 -4.90
N SER A 217 -14.43 -5.36 -5.78
CA SER A 217 -14.07 -4.93 -7.12
C SER A 217 -15.03 -3.86 -7.62
N SER A 218 -14.52 -2.90 -8.37
CA SER A 218 -15.34 -1.97 -9.15
C SER A 218 -15.73 -2.55 -10.51
N ARG A 219 -15.22 -3.74 -10.88
CA ARG A 219 -15.42 -4.46 -12.13
C ARG A 219 -15.90 -5.87 -11.84
N GLU A 220 -16.37 -6.59 -12.86
CA GLU A 220 -16.74 -7.98 -12.77
C GLU A 220 -15.55 -8.85 -12.32
N LEU A 221 -14.40 -8.66 -12.95
CA LEU A 221 -13.13 -9.27 -12.55
C LEU A 221 -12.24 -8.23 -11.87
N CYS A 222 -11.69 -8.52 -10.70
CA CYS A 222 -10.79 -7.60 -10.02
C CYS A 222 -9.42 -7.54 -10.70
N ARG A 223 -8.72 -6.42 -10.52
CA ARG A 223 -7.40 -6.20 -11.15
C ARG A 223 -6.37 -7.29 -10.83
N VAL A 224 -6.42 -7.87 -9.64
CA VAL A 224 -5.50 -8.97 -9.28
C VAL A 224 -5.79 -10.21 -10.12
N CYS A 225 -7.06 -10.60 -10.24
CA CYS A 225 -7.43 -11.76 -11.06
C CYS A 225 -7.12 -11.54 -12.56
N GLU A 226 -7.33 -10.35 -13.09
CA GLU A 226 -6.89 -10.01 -14.45
C GLU A 226 -5.37 -10.20 -14.62
N LEU A 227 -4.58 -9.65 -13.68
CA LEU A 227 -3.12 -9.75 -13.73
C LEU A 227 -2.61 -11.19 -13.56
N THR A 228 -3.20 -11.96 -12.65
CA THR A 228 -2.77 -13.35 -12.44
C THR A 228 -3.08 -14.22 -13.66
N GLN A 229 -4.25 -14.07 -14.26
CA GLN A 229 -4.61 -14.81 -15.49
C GLN A 229 -3.74 -14.41 -16.69
N THR A 230 -3.32 -13.14 -16.78
CA THR A 230 -2.59 -12.64 -17.95
C THR A 230 -1.07 -12.83 -17.83
N LEU A 231 -0.51 -12.68 -16.62
CA LEU A 231 0.94 -12.58 -16.42
C LEU A 231 1.53 -13.76 -15.65
N ILE A 232 0.72 -14.53 -14.92
CA ILE A 232 1.21 -15.58 -14.03
C ILE A 232 0.86 -16.97 -14.57
N HIS A 233 -0.33 -17.14 -15.09
CA HIS A 233 -0.82 -18.36 -15.75
C HIS A 233 -0.77 -18.22 -17.27
#